data_4cf7f8cff59a7d4528de89c1bc86a19c
#
_entry.id   4cf7f8cff59a7d4528de89c1bc86a19c
#
_cell.length_a   1.000
_cell.length_b   1.000
_cell.length_c   1.000
_cell.angle_alpha   90.00
_cell.angle_beta   90.00
_cell.angle_gamma   90.00
#
_symmetry.space_group_name_H-M   'P 1'
#
loop_
_entity.id
_entity.type
_entity.pdbx_description
1 polymer ?
#
loop_
_entity_poly.entity_id
_entity_poly.type
_entity_poly.pdbx_seq_one_letter_code
_entity_poly.pdbx_strand_id
1 'polypeptide(L)'
;MTKDLQLSVVDNTTKPPTTNTSRLSWATSLFYFGMLAGLYPMTLTLQRFNLGRVLGFVESIIPTGFMCIVSGFYTQGEQALRQSWWFSSTGLFTIIGGSLNYGFAQINSGSLKRWQYIYLLAGTLTVLFGVWCFFLPNSAAEARFLSPEERRVAVERLRKGQTGVRCQKIKLSQVREAMTDVKVYLVALMMASAYTVNGAVSGFGPLIVSTFGYSTLESILFQFPLGGICLIFILLTGYLASRIPNIRIILLIICCFPVIAGMAIIWKSTWSHRAAAPVVGYSIIGFFGPVVGLIISIGMANVAGATKKSCMAAAIFVAYCVGNIVGPQLIKSQTKNRHYPELWLGLIIWYAFSPLITYLFV
;
A
#
# COMPACT_ATOMS: atom_id res chain seq x y z
N MET A 1 10.50 3.19 -21.49
CA MET A 1 9.04 3.11 -21.31
C MET A 1 8.34 4.45 -21.55
N THR A 2 8.56 5.51 -20.75
CA THR A 2 7.84 6.80 -20.90
C THR A 2 7.99 7.43 -22.28
N LYS A 3 9.18 7.37 -22.88
CA LYS A 3 9.43 7.81 -24.26
C LYS A 3 8.80 6.89 -25.31
N ASP A 4 8.91 5.57 -25.13
CA ASP A 4 8.41 4.57 -26.07
C ASP A 4 6.88 4.56 -26.16
N LEU A 5 6.19 4.82 -25.05
CA LEU A 5 4.73 4.87 -24.94
C LEU A 5 4.17 6.29 -24.99
N GLN A 6 5.01 7.29 -25.31
CA GLN A 6 4.64 8.71 -25.36
C GLN A 6 3.89 9.22 -24.12
N LEU A 7 4.22 8.67 -22.94
CA LEU A 7 3.61 9.06 -21.66
C LEU A 7 4.14 10.39 -21.12
N SER A 8 5.25 10.91 -21.70
CA SER A 8 5.79 12.22 -21.40
C SER A 8 5.92 13.02 -22.71
N VAL A 9 5.41 14.24 -22.72
CA VAL A 9 5.50 15.16 -23.85
C VAL A 9 6.37 16.34 -23.41
N VAL A 10 7.34 16.68 -24.26
CA VAL A 10 8.17 17.89 -24.04
C VAL A 10 7.38 19.08 -24.58
N ASP A 11 7.05 19.99 -23.70
CA ASP A 11 6.42 21.27 -24.07
C ASP A 11 7.50 22.28 -24.40
N ASN A 12 7.67 22.52 -25.69
CA ASN A 12 8.65 23.48 -26.21
C ASN A 12 8.14 24.93 -26.18
N THR A 13 6.88 25.16 -25.80
CA THR A 13 6.32 26.52 -25.71
C THR A 13 6.78 27.24 -24.46
N THR A 14 7.23 26.50 -23.44
CA THR A 14 7.79 27.07 -22.19
C THR A 14 9.32 27.23 -22.28
N LYS A 15 9.85 28.34 -21.78
CA LYS A 15 11.30 28.55 -21.63
C LYS A 15 11.69 28.58 -20.15
N PRO A 16 12.47 27.58 -19.66
CA PRO A 16 13.00 26.39 -20.36
C PRO A 16 11.92 25.32 -20.68
N PRO A 17 12.17 24.41 -21.67
CA PRO A 17 11.22 23.37 -22.05
C PRO A 17 10.85 22.49 -20.86
N THR A 18 9.56 22.32 -20.60
CA THR A 18 9.08 21.49 -19.50
C THR A 18 8.57 20.13 -20.01
N THR A 19 8.88 19.08 -19.28
CA THR A 19 8.36 17.74 -19.61
C THR A 19 7.01 17.55 -18.92
N ASN A 20 5.95 17.50 -19.70
CA ASN A 20 4.61 17.25 -19.17
C ASN A 20 4.43 15.75 -18.89
N THR A 21 4.18 15.38 -17.63
CA THR A 21 3.99 14.01 -17.15
C THR A 21 2.52 13.67 -16.88
N SER A 22 1.57 14.52 -17.28
CA SER A 22 0.14 14.31 -17.00
C SER A 22 -0.39 12.98 -17.56
N ARG A 23 0.07 12.57 -18.74
CA ARG A 23 -0.29 11.26 -19.32
C ARG A 23 0.17 10.08 -18.45
N LEU A 24 1.34 10.19 -17.82
CA LEU A 24 1.86 9.18 -16.90
C LEU A 24 1.00 9.14 -15.63
N SER A 25 0.63 10.30 -15.07
CA SER A 25 -0.26 10.38 -13.92
C SER A 25 -1.63 9.76 -14.22
N TRP A 26 -2.20 10.05 -15.39
CA TRP A 26 -3.48 9.44 -15.81
C TRP A 26 -3.36 7.95 -16.07
N ALA A 27 -2.27 7.46 -16.68
CA ALA A 27 -2.05 6.03 -16.88
C ALA A 27 -1.99 5.27 -15.53
N THR A 28 -1.32 5.86 -14.53
CA THR A 28 -1.31 5.32 -13.16
C THR A 28 -2.69 5.35 -12.54
N SER A 29 -3.44 6.44 -12.69
CA SER A 29 -4.80 6.57 -12.15
C SER A 29 -5.76 5.58 -12.79
N LEU A 30 -5.66 5.31 -14.10
CA LEU A 30 -6.49 4.34 -14.82
C LEU A 30 -6.31 2.92 -14.26
N PHE A 31 -5.10 2.55 -13.87
CA PHE A 31 -4.87 1.26 -13.18
C PHE A 31 -5.71 1.16 -11.90
N TYR A 32 -5.71 2.20 -11.06
CA TYR A 32 -6.49 2.20 -9.82
C TYR A 32 -7.99 2.32 -10.06
N PHE A 33 -8.46 2.99 -11.13
CA PHE A 33 -9.85 2.95 -11.54
C PHE A 33 -10.29 1.55 -11.95
N GLY A 34 -9.44 0.82 -12.68
CA GLY A 34 -9.67 -0.59 -13.01
C GLY A 34 -9.79 -1.46 -11.76
N MET A 35 -8.91 -1.23 -10.76
CA MET A 35 -8.98 -1.91 -9.47
C MET A 35 -10.28 -1.59 -8.72
N LEU A 36 -10.72 -0.33 -8.71
CA LEU A 36 -11.99 0.08 -8.10
C LEU A 36 -13.20 -0.58 -8.76
N ALA A 37 -13.23 -0.60 -10.08
CA ALA A 37 -14.31 -1.24 -10.84
C ALA A 37 -14.38 -2.75 -10.57
N GLY A 38 -13.21 -3.39 -10.45
CA GLY A 38 -13.09 -4.81 -10.12
C GLY A 38 -13.44 -5.16 -8.67
N LEU A 39 -13.30 -4.23 -7.73
CA LEU A 39 -13.41 -4.50 -6.30
C LEU A 39 -14.77 -5.10 -5.91
N TYR A 40 -15.87 -4.50 -6.38
CA TYR A 40 -17.22 -4.95 -6.00
C TYR A 40 -17.54 -6.37 -6.48
N PRO A 41 -17.45 -6.70 -7.77
CA PRO A 41 -17.69 -8.07 -8.23
C PRO A 41 -16.71 -9.06 -7.62
N MET A 42 -15.45 -8.68 -7.39
CA MET A 42 -14.43 -9.56 -6.82
C MET A 42 -14.62 -9.80 -5.32
N THR A 43 -15.11 -8.82 -4.55
CA THR A 43 -15.46 -9.03 -3.15
C THR A 43 -16.64 -10.02 -3.01
N LEU A 44 -17.62 -9.96 -3.91
CA LEU A 44 -18.71 -10.94 -3.95
C LEU A 44 -18.20 -12.34 -4.31
N THR A 45 -17.28 -12.46 -5.26
CA THR A 45 -16.67 -13.74 -5.62
C THR A 45 -15.84 -14.30 -4.48
N LEU A 46 -15.10 -13.47 -3.73
CA LEU A 46 -14.33 -13.88 -2.56
C LEU A 46 -15.22 -14.47 -1.46
N GLN A 47 -16.44 -13.98 -1.29
CA GLN A 47 -17.38 -14.50 -0.31
C GLN A 47 -18.03 -15.82 -0.75
N ARG A 48 -18.33 -15.98 -2.04
CA ARG A 48 -19.06 -17.13 -2.59
C ARG A 48 -18.17 -18.31 -2.97
N PHE A 49 -16.98 -18.04 -3.47
CA PHE A 49 -16.08 -19.05 -4.01
C PHE A 49 -14.91 -19.36 -3.07
N ASN A 50 -14.13 -20.33 -3.47
CA ASN A 50 -12.94 -20.78 -2.76
C ASN A 50 -11.88 -19.66 -2.72
N LEU A 51 -11.44 -19.30 -1.52
CA LEU A 51 -10.50 -18.19 -1.28
C LEU A 51 -9.23 -18.32 -2.13
N GLY A 52 -8.59 -19.49 -2.13
CA GLY A 52 -7.36 -19.73 -2.90
C GLY A 52 -7.58 -19.61 -4.40
N ARG A 53 -8.70 -20.10 -4.93
CA ARG A 53 -9.01 -19.98 -6.37
C ARG A 53 -9.24 -18.53 -6.76
N VAL A 54 -9.98 -17.76 -5.97
CA VAL A 54 -10.23 -16.35 -6.28
C VAL A 54 -8.94 -15.54 -6.22
N LEU A 55 -8.08 -15.76 -5.21
CA LEU A 55 -6.78 -15.11 -5.12
C LEU A 55 -5.84 -15.49 -6.28
N GLY A 56 -5.92 -16.74 -6.76
CA GLY A 56 -5.09 -17.20 -7.88
C GLY A 56 -5.46 -16.55 -9.22
N PHE A 57 -6.72 -16.16 -9.42
CA PHE A 57 -7.17 -15.55 -10.68
C PHE A 57 -7.14 -14.02 -10.67
N VAL A 58 -7.20 -13.38 -9.50
CA VAL A 58 -7.49 -11.94 -9.43
C VAL A 58 -6.51 -11.22 -8.53
N GLU A 59 -5.54 -10.55 -9.15
CA GLU A 59 -4.54 -9.75 -8.46
C GLU A 59 -5.14 -8.57 -7.67
N SER A 60 -6.17 -7.94 -8.21
CA SER A 60 -6.79 -6.74 -7.59
C SER A 60 -7.40 -6.99 -6.21
N ILE A 61 -7.66 -8.24 -5.84
CA ILE A 61 -8.27 -8.59 -4.56
C ILE A 61 -7.25 -9.11 -3.52
N ILE A 62 -5.98 -9.27 -3.89
CA ILE A 62 -4.95 -9.84 -3.02
C ILE A 62 -4.89 -9.14 -1.66
N PRO A 63 -4.83 -7.80 -1.54
CA PRO A 63 -4.77 -7.14 -0.23
C PRO A 63 -6.01 -7.42 0.62
N THR A 64 -7.20 -7.34 0.04
CA THR A 64 -8.46 -7.67 0.73
C THR A 64 -8.49 -9.14 1.16
N GLY A 65 -8.02 -10.04 0.30
CA GLY A 65 -7.91 -11.46 0.59
C GLY A 65 -6.97 -11.75 1.75
N PHE A 66 -5.79 -11.12 1.80
CA PHE A 66 -4.88 -11.26 2.93
C PHE A 66 -5.46 -10.72 4.24
N MET A 67 -6.17 -9.59 4.21
CA MET A 67 -6.90 -9.10 5.39
C MET A 67 -7.94 -10.14 5.89
N CYS A 68 -8.66 -10.77 4.96
CA CYS A 68 -9.61 -11.84 5.29
C CYS A 68 -8.91 -13.09 5.83
N ILE A 69 -7.77 -13.49 5.27
CA ILE A 69 -6.96 -14.62 5.76
C ILE A 69 -6.51 -14.33 7.20
N VAL A 70 -5.88 -13.17 7.44
CA VAL A 70 -5.40 -12.81 8.78
C VAL A 70 -6.55 -12.79 9.79
N SER A 71 -7.69 -12.22 9.43
CA SER A 71 -8.85 -12.18 10.33
C SER A 71 -9.52 -13.54 10.53
N GLY A 72 -9.37 -14.45 9.57
CA GLY A 72 -10.00 -15.80 9.60
C GLY A 72 -9.13 -16.88 10.23
N PHE A 73 -7.80 -16.74 10.24
CA PHE A 73 -6.87 -17.77 10.72
C PHE A 73 -6.17 -17.42 12.03
N TYR A 74 -6.23 -16.16 12.48
CA TYR A 74 -5.50 -15.68 13.66
C TYR A 74 -6.41 -14.98 14.67
N THR A 75 -6.05 -15.07 15.95
CA THR A 75 -6.74 -14.37 17.05
C THR A 75 -6.50 -12.87 16.97
N GLN A 76 -7.39 -12.06 17.58
CA GLN A 76 -7.29 -10.59 17.53
C GLN A 76 -5.94 -10.05 18.02
N GLY A 77 -5.34 -10.68 19.05
CA GLY A 77 -4.02 -10.29 19.57
C GLY A 77 -2.90 -10.53 18.55
N GLU A 78 -3.00 -11.58 17.74
CA GLU A 78 -1.98 -11.95 16.75
C GLU A 78 -2.15 -11.22 15.42
N GLN A 79 -3.35 -10.72 15.12
CA GLN A 79 -3.67 -10.11 13.84
C GLN A 79 -2.73 -8.94 13.50
N ALA A 80 -2.37 -8.11 14.49
CA ALA A 80 -1.47 -6.98 14.27
C ALA A 80 -0.09 -7.42 13.76
N LEU A 81 0.51 -8.44 14.39
CA LEU A 81 1.81 -8.98 13.98
C LEU A 81 1.73 -9.67 12.62
N ARG A 82 0.70 -10.49 12.39
CA ARG A 82 0.51 -11.21 11.12
C ARG A 82 0.19 -10.26 9.96
N GLN A 83 -0.59 -9.22 10.23
CA GLN A 83 -0.85 -8.13 9.30
C GLN A 83 0.45 -7.44 8.88
N SER A 84 1.32 -7.15 9.84
CA SER A 84 2.61 -6.50 9.57
C SER A 84 3.57 -7.42 8.79
N TRP A 85 3.52 -8.73 9.02
CA TRP A 85 4.37 -9.68 8.29
C TRP A 85 4.11 -9.67 6.79
N TRP A 86 2.84 -9.81 6.37
CA TRP A 86 2.56 -9.78 4.94
C TRP A 86 2.73 -8.37 4.36
N PHE A 87 2.37 -7.33 5.13
CA PHE A 87 2.48 -5.96 4.67
C PHE A 87 3.94 -5.48 4.57
N SER A 88 4.86 -6.07 5.34
CA SER A 88 6.29 -5.78 5.26
C SER A 88 6.91 -6.14 3.90
N SER A 89 6.23 -7.01 3.13
CA SER A 89 6.58 -7.29 1.73
C SER A 89 6.65 -6.01 0.87
N THR A 90 5.92 -4.96 1.22
CA THR A 90 5.98 -3.66 0.53
C THR A 90 7.39 -3.06 0.60
N GLY A 91 8.01 -3.03 1.79
CA GLY A 91 9.40 -2.56 1.96
C GLY A 91 10.42 -3.51 1.32
N LEU A 92 10.24 -4.82 1.50
CA LEU A 92 11.11 -5.83 0.91
C LEU A 92 11.07 -5.77 -0.63
N PHE A 93 9.88 -5.65 -1.20
CA PHE A 93 9.71 -5.55 -2.65
C PHE A 93 10.27 -4.24 -3.21
N THR A 94 10.24 -3.15 -2.46
CA THR A 94 10.90 -1.91 -2.85
C THR A 94 12.40 -2.10 -3.02
N ILE A 95 13.05 -2.86 -2.13
CA ILE A 95 14.48 -3.18 -2.20
C ILE A 95 14.76 -4.16 -3.35
N ILE A 96 14.07 -5.30 -3.39
CA ILE A 96 14.28 -6.34 -4.42
C ILE A 96 13.92 -5.79 -5.80
N GLY A 97 12.75 -5.16 -5.93
CA GLY A 97 12.30 -4.55 -7.19
C GLY A 97 13.21 -3.43 -7.67
N GLY A 98 13.71 -2.60 -6.74
CA GLY A 98 14.74 -1.60 -7.02
C GLY A 98 16.03 -2.23 -7.54
N SER A 99 16.51 -3.32 -6.92
CA SER A 99 17.70 -4.06 -7.36
C SER A 99 17.52 -4.64 -8.75
N LEU A 100 16.37 -5.26 -9.03
CA LEU A 100 16.03 -5.80 -10.35
C LEU A 100 15.93 -4.69 -11.40
N ASN A 101 15.28 -3.58 -11.08
CA ASN A 101 15.20 -2.43 -11.97
C ASN A 101 16.59 -1.85 -12.28
N TYR A 102 17.47 -1.78 -11.29
CA TYR A 102 18.85 -1.35 -11.48
C TYR A 102 19.63 -2.31 -12.39
N GLY A 103 19.52 -3.62 -12.15
CA GLY A 103 20.18 -4.63 -12.97
C GLY A 103 19.71 -4.61 -14.43
N PHE A 104 18.40 -4.60 -14.65
CA PHE A 104 17.84 -4.54 -16.01
C PHE A 104 18.12 -3.21 -16.72
N ALA A 105 18.28 -2.11 -15.98
CA ALA A 105 18.64 -0.82 -16.57
C ALA A 105 20.06 -0.80 -17.16
N GLN A 106 20.95 -1.72 -16.76
CA GLN A 106 22.31 -1.84 -17.28
C GLN A 106 22.43 -2.68 -18.55
N ILE A 107 21.39 -3.41 -18.94
CA ILE A 107 21.40 -4.20 -20.18
C ILE A 107 21.46 -3.26 -21.40
N ASN A 108 22.55 -3.33 -22.15
CA ASN A 108 22.76 -2.52 -23.35
C ASN A 108 22.51 -3.26 -24.66
N SER A 109 22.50 -4.61 -24.64
CA SER A 109 22.31 -5.47 -25.80
C SER A 109 21.23 -6.52 -25.48
N GLY A 110 20.24 -6.66 -26.36
CA GLY A 110 19.17 -7.67 -26.22
C GLY A 110 18.07 -7.44 -27.25
N SER A 111 17.27 -8.48 -27.53
CA SER A 111 16.14 -8.42 -28.46
C SER A 111 14.93 -7.65 -27.93
N LEU A 112 14.85 -7.44 -26.63
CA LEU A 112 13.75 -6.75 -25.95
C LEU A 112 14.22 -5.43 -25.35
N LYS A 113 13.28 -4.49 -25.16
CA LYS A 113 13.54 -3.24 -24.46
C LYS A 113 13.70 -3.50 -22.96
N ARG A 114 14.55 -2.75 -22.27
CA ARG A 114 14.88 -2.91 -20.82
C ARG A 114 13.63 -3.08 -19.93
N TRP A 115 12.59 -2.28 -20.16
CA TRP A 115 11.36 -2.35 -19.40
C TRP A 115 10.55 -3.63 -19.64
N GLN A 116 10.67 -4.25 -20.83
CA GLN A 116 9.95 -5.49 -21.15
C GLN A 116 10.46 -6.67 -20.33
N TYR A 117 11.78 -6.75 -20.07
CA TYR A 117 12.35 -7.78 -19.19
C TYR A 117 11.78 -7.71 -17.78
N ILE A 118 11.61 -6.49 -17.23
CA ILE A 118 11.03 -6.28 -15.89
C ILE A 118 9.59 -6.79 -15.84
N TYR A 119 8.77 -6.44 -16.85
CA TYR A 119 7.37 -6.88 -16.90
C TYR A 119 7.23 -8.38 -17.13
N LEU A 120 8.09 -9.00 -17.94
CA LEU A 120 8.11 -10.44 -18.14
C LEU A 120 8.45 -11.18 -16.84
N LEU A 121 9.48 -10.73 -16.14
CA LEU A 121 9.87 -11.33 -14.85
C LEU A 121 8.74 -11.18 -13.83
N ALA A 122 8.22 -9.98 -13.64
CA ALA A 122 7.14 -9.72 -12.70
C ALA A 122 5.88 -10.54 -13.05
N GLY A 123 5.48 -10.55 -14.33
CA GLY A 123 4.33 -11.32 -14.80
C GLY A 123 4.50 -12.82 -14.56
N THR A 124 5.69 -13.38 -14.83
CA THR A 124 5.96 -14.80 -14.57
C THR A 124 5.86 -15.11 -13.05
N LEU A 125 6.43 -14.28 -12.20
CA LEU A 125 6.33 -14.46 -10.74
C LEU A 125 4.87 -14.36 -10.26
N THR A 126 4.09 -13.44 -10.81
CA THR A 126 2.66 -13.30 -10.48
C THR A 126 1.87 -14.54 -10.87
N VAL A 127 2.12 -15.11 -12.07
CA VAL A 127 1.47 -16.35 -12.52
C VAL A 127 1.84 -17.52 -11.61
N LEU A 128 3.13 -17.69 -11.28
CA LEU A 128 3.59 -18.74 -10.38
C LEU A 128 2.95 -18.61 -8.98
N PHE A 129 2.87 -17.40 -8.46
CA PHE A 129 2.19 -17.12 -7.20
C PHE A 129 0.70 -17.42 -7.29
N GLY A 130 0.03 -17.06 -8.39
CA GLY A 130 -1.36 -17.38 -8.66
C GLY A 130 -1.62 -18.88 -8.62
N VAL A 131 -0.78 -19.67 -9.28
CA VAL A 131 -0.84 -21.15 -9.24
C VAL A 131 -0.66 -21.66 -7.82
N TRP A 132 0.28 -21.11 -7.05
CA TRP A 132 0.48 -21.49 -5.65
C TRP A 132 -0.74 -21.19 -4.78
N CYS A 133 -1.45 -20.08 -5.02
CA CYS A 133 -2.66 -19.73 -4.28
C CYS A 133 -3.79 -20.77 -4.41
N PHE A 134 -3.83 -21.58 -5.46
CA PHE A 134 -4.85 -22.65 -5.59
C PHE A 134 -4.74 -23.71 -4.50
N PHE A 135 -3.58 -23.87 -3.89
CA PHE A 135 -3.34 -24.83 -2.82
C PHE A 135 -3.69 -24.29 -1.43
N LEU A 136 -4.07 -23.00 -1.31
CA LEU A 136 -4.45 -22.41 -0.04
C LEU A 136 -5.80 -22.94 0.46
N PRO A 137 -5.90 -23.34 1.75
CA PRO A 137 -7.15 -23.77 2.34
C PRO A 137 -8.09 -22.58 2.56
N ASN A 138 -9.41 -22.83 2.50
CA ASN A 138 -10.41 -21.79 2.74
C ASN A 138 -10.55 -21.39 4.21
N SER A 139 -10.30 -22.32 5.10
CA SER A 139 -10.43 -22.15 6.56
C SER A 139 -9.51 -23.11 7.30
N ALA A 140 -9.26 -22.83 8.57
CA ALA A 140 -8.49 -23.73 9.43
C ALA A 140 -9.09 -25.13 9.52
N ALA A 141 -10.41 -25.26 9.41
CA ALA A 141 -11.13 -26.54 9.43
C ALA A 141 -10.87 -27.40 8.18
N GLU A 142 -10.59 -26.77 7.03
CA GLU A 142 -10.35 -27.44 5.74
C GLU A 142 -8.86 -27.60 5.41
N ALA A 143 -7.96 -27.15 6.29
CA ALA A 143 -6.51 -27.18 6.07
C ALA A 143 -6.00 -28.64 6.02
N ARG A 144 -5.66 -29.12 4.80
CA ARG A 144 -5.25 -30.51 4.57
C ARG A 144 -3.91 -30.86 5.19
N PHE A 145 -3.06 -29.87 5.47
CA PHE A 145 -1.75 -30.05 6.10
C PHE A 145 -1.81 -30.21 7.63
N LEU A 146 -3.00 -30.05 8.24
CA LEU A 146 -3.23 -30.26 9.66
C LEU A 146 -3.88 -31.63 9.89
N SER A 147 -3.48 -32.32 10.96
CA SER A 147 -4.15 -33.51 11.44
C SER A 147 -5.58 -33.20 11.93
N PRO A 148 -6.47 -34.18 12.04
CA PRO A 148 -7.83 -33.95 12.53
C PRO A 148 -7.88 -33.33 13.93
N GLU A 149 -6.95 -33.69 14.81
CA GLU A 149 -6.85 -33.12 16.16
C GLU A 149 -6.37 -31.68 16.14
N GLU A 150 -5.32 -31.36 15.36
CA GLU A 150 -4.83 -30.00 15.18
C GLU A 150 -5.89 -29.06 14.60
N ARG A 151 -6.73 -29.56 13.68
CA ARG A 151 -7.88 -28.79 13.13
C ARG A 151 -8.88 -28.44 14.22
N ARG A 152 -9.20 -29.39 15.11
CA ARG A 152 -10.11 -29.13 16.24
C ARG A 152 -9.54 -28.08 17.17
N VAL A 153 -8.26 -28.19 17.53
CA VAL A 153 -7.56 -27.20 18.38
C VAL A 153 -7.54 -25.82 17.72
N ALA A 154 -7.22 -25.76 16.43
CA ALA A 154 -7.19 -24.51 15.68
C ALA A 154 -8.57 -23.82 15.64
N VAL A 155 -9.63 -24.58 15.37
CA VAL A 155 -11.01 -24.06 15.36
C VAL A 155 -11.44 -23.59 16.75
N GLU A 156 -11.15 -24.36 17.81
CA GLU A 156 -11.52 -23.97 19.18
C GLU A 156 -10.77 -22.72 19.65
N ARG A 157 -9.50 -22.58 19.27
CA ARG A 157 -8.71 -21.38 19.52
C ARG A 157 -9.33 -20.12 18.89
N LEU A 158 -9.79 -20.23 17.65
CA LEU A 158 -10.43 -19.13 16.93
C LEU A 158 -11.83 -18.82 17.51
N ARG A 159 -12.57 -19.85 17.95
CA ARG A 159 -13.87 -19.70 18.58
C ARG A 159 -13.81 -18.89 19.86
N LYS A 160 -12.82 -19.13 20.72
CA LYS A 160 -12.59 -18.34 21.94
C LYS A 160 -12.38 -16.85 21.65
N GLY A 161 -11.72 -16.52 20.52
CA GLY A 161 -11.49 -15.16 20.07
C GLY A 161 -12.63 -14.55 19.22
N GLN A 162 -13.75 -15.27 19.05
CA GLN A 162 -14.84 -14.90 18.13
C GLN A 162 -14.35 -14.56 16.72
N THR A 163 -13.29 -15.24 16.28
CA THR A 163 -12.68 -15.13 14.95
C THR A 163 -12.82 -16.45 14.19
N GLY A 164 -12.48 -16.48 12.91
CA GLY A 164 -12.43 -17.73 12.12
C GLY A 164 -13.76 -18.23 11.57
N VAL A 165 -14.90 -17.61 11.89
CA VAL A 165 -16.20 -18.00 11.32
C VAL A 165 -16.39 -17.28 9.98
N ARG A 166 -16.16 -18.03 8.89
CA ARG A 166 -16.46 -17.54 7.54
C ARG A 166 -17.97 -17.66 7.30
N CYS A 167 -18.67 -16.53 7.33
CA CYS A 167 -20.09 -16.51 7.00
C CYS A 167 -20.25 -16.28 5.49
N GLN A 168 -20.72 -17.30 4.75
CA GLN A 168 -20.97 -17.20 3.31
C GLN A 168 -22.21 -16.35 2.97
N LYS A 169 -23.11 -16.15 3.95
CA LYS A 169 -24.33 -15.35 3.76
C LYS A 169 -24.06 -13.89 4.06
N ILE A 170 -24.29 -13.02 3.08
CA ILE A 170 -24.23 -11.57 3.25
C ILE A 170 -25.44 -11.14 4.10
N LYS A 171 -25.19 -10.52 5.24
CA LYS A 171 -26.25 -9.95 6.09
C LYS A 171 -26.41 -8.46 5.74
N LEU A 172 -27.51 -8.12 5.08
CA LEU A 172 -27.80 -6.75 4.65
C LEU A 172 -27.85 -5.76 5.82
N SER A 173 -28.31 -6.21 6.99
CA SER A 173 -28.29 -5.45 8.23
C SER A 173 -26.87 -4.99 8.62
N GLN A 174 -25.86 -5.86 8.49
CA GLN A 174 -24.46 -5.51 8.76
C GLN A 174 -23.86 -4.58 7.70
N VAL A 175 -24.32 -4.68 6.46
CA VAL A 175 -23.93 -3.71 5.41
C VAL A 175 -24.48 -2.32 5.76
N ARG A 176 -25.77 -2.22 6.10
CA ARG A 176 -26.38 -0.94 6.51
C ARG A 176 -25.70 -0.37 7.76
N GLU A 177 -25.41 -1.20 8.74
CA GLU A 177 -24.65 -0.80 9.93
C GLU A 177 -23.25 -0.25 9.57
N ALA A 178 -22.52 -0.93 8.68
CA ALA A 178 -21.22 -0.46 8.21
C ALA A 178 -21.28 0.89 7.50
N MET A 179 -22.35 1.11 6.70
CA MET A 179 -22.55 2.37 5.98
C MET A 179 -22.94 3.54 6.90
N THR A 180 -23.42 3.27 8.11
CA THR A 180 -23.77 4.30 9.10
C THR A 180 -22.70 4.47 10.19
N ASP A 181 -21.72 3.58 10.23
CA ASP A 181 -20.67 3.60 11.25
C ASP A 181 -19.58 4.62 10.89
N VAL A 182 -19.49 5.68 11.68
CA VAL A 182 -18.48 6.74 11.52
C VAL A 182 -17.07 6.20 11.50
N LYS A 183 -16.78 5.10 12.24
CA LYS A 183 -15.45 4.47 12.29
C LYS A 183 -14.99 3.98 10.92
N VAL A 184 -15.90 3.51 10.08
CA VAL A 184 -15.57 3.07 8.71
C VAL A 184 -15.05 4.23 7.88
N TYR A 185 -15.72 5.38 7.96
CA TYR A 185 -15.32 6.59 7.23
C TYR A 185 -14.02 7.20 7.77
N LEU A 186 -13.82 7.22 9.09
CA LEU A 186 -12.58 7.71 9.69
C LEU A 186 -11.37 6.86 9.26
N VAL A 187 -11.50 5.53 9.28
CA VAL A 187 -10.45 4.61 8.81
C VAL A 187 -10.20 4.79 7.31
N ALA A 188 -11.25 4.92 6.51
CA ALA A 188 -11.11 5.18 5.07
C ALA A 188 -10.39 6.51 4.81
N LEU A 189 -10.71 7.56 5.53
CA LEU A 189 -10.08 8.87 5.38
C LEU A 189 -8.60 8.84 5.77
N MET A 190 -8.24 8.19 6.89
CA MET A 190 -6.84 7.96 7.26
C MET A 190 -6.08 7.17 6.19
N MET A 191 -6.71 6.13 5.64
CA MET A 191 -6.12 5.32 4.58
C MET A 191 -5.90 6.11 3.29
N ALA A 192 -6.88 6.90 2.86
CA ALA A 192 -6.75 7.76 1.68
C ALA A 192 -5.61 8.78 1.86
N SER A 193 -5.49 9.37 3.05
CA SER A 193 -4.40 10.27 3.41
C SER A 193 -3.03 9.58 3.29
N ALA A 194 -2.86 8.42 3.90
CA ALA A 194 -1.60 7.67 3.85
C ALA A 194 -1.23 7.27 2.41
N TYR A 195 -2.20 6.80 1.62
CA TYR A 195 -1.95 6.37 0.25
C TYR A 195 -1.83 7.50 -0.77
N THR A 196 -2.24 8.71 -0.46
CA THR A 196 -1.92 9.89 -1.28
C THR A 196 -0.40 10.13 -1.29
N VAL A 197 0.28 9.97 -0.15
CA VAL A 197 1.75 10.01 -0.07
C VAL A 197 2.37 8.87 -0.85
N ASN A 198 1.86 7.65 -0.69
CA ASN A 198 2.34 6.48 -1.43
C ASN A 198 2.21 6.67 -2.95
N GLY A 199 1.07 7.12 -3.45
CA GLY A 199 0.83 7.35 -4.88
C GLY A 199 1.81 8.37 -5.48
N ALA A 200 2.11 9.44 -4.73
CA ALA A 200 3.09 10.43 -5.16
C ALA A 200 4.52 9.89 -5.11
N VAL A 201 4.92 9.23 -4.03
CA VAL A 201 6.30 8.78 -3.78
C VAL A 201 6.65 7.52 -4.55
N SER A 202 5.78 6.49 -4.55
CA SER A 202 6.07 5.21 -5.22
C SER A 202 6.05 5.34 -6.75
N GLY A 203 5.07 6.06 -7.29
CA GLY A 203 4.94 6.22 -8.74
C GLY A 203 5.97 7.17 -9.35
N PHE A 204 6.35 8.21 -8.63
CA PHE A 204 7.19 9.30 -9.13
C PHE A 204 8.48 9.51 -8.34
N GLY A 205 8.77 8.68 -7.33
CA GLY A 205 9.94 8.82 -6.47
C GLY A 205 11.26 8.97 -7.22
N PRO A 206 11.63 8.05 -8.14
CA PRO A 206 12.85 8.21 -8.92
C PRO A 206 12.88 9.49 -9.78
N LEU A 207 11.72 9.92 -10.28
CA LEU A 207 11.59 11.17 -11.02
C LEU A 207 11.86 12.38 -10.11
N ILE A 208 11.30 12.38 -8.90
CA ILE A 208 11.52 13.44 -7.91
C ILE A 208 12.98 13.47 -7.50
N VAL A 209 13.59 12.32 -7.17
CA VAL A 209 15.00 12.24 -6.78
C VAL A 209 15.93 12.69 -7.91
N SER A 210 15.61 12.39 -9.16
CA SER A 210 16.39 12.88 -10.30
C SER A 210 16.40 14.40 -10.41
N THR A 211 15.39 15.10 -9.89
CA THR A 211 15.37 16.57 -9.84
C THR A 211 16.35 17.18 -8.82
N PHE A 212 16.87 16.37 -7.89
CA PHE A 212 17.92 16.77 -6.94
C PHE A 212 19.32 16.68 -7.54
N GLY A 213 19.44 16.44 -8.86
CA GLY A 213 20.71 16.38 -9.60
C GLY A 213 21.39 15.01 -9.59
N TYR A 214 20.67 13.95 -9.24
CA TYR A 214 21.15 12.57 -9.34
C TYR A 214 20.80 11.93 -10.69
N SER A 215 21.60 10.99 -11.13
CA SER A 215 21.33 10.20 -12.33
C SER A 215 20.09 9.30 -12.12
N THR A 216 19.48 8.84 -13.22
CA THR A 216 18.34 7.90 -13.16
C THR A 216 18.69 6.61 -12.40
N LEU A 217 19.93 6.10 -12.56
CA LEU A 217 20.40 4.91 -11.88
C LEU A 217 20.58 5.14 -10.37
N GLU A 218 21.21 6.26 -9.99
CA GLU A 218 21.35 6.65 -8.58
C GLU A 218 19.97 6.86 -7.94
N SER A 219 19.01 7.44 -8.67
CA SER A 219 17.64 7.65 -8.17
C SER A 219 16.89 6.35 -7.84
N ILE A 220 17.21 5.26 -8.53
CA ILE A 220 16.69 3.93 -8.20
C ILE A 220 17.29 3.41 -6.89
N LEU A 221 18.59 3.63 -6.67
CA LEU A 221 19.28 3.18 -5.44
C LEU A 221 18.75 3.86 -4.18
N PHE A 222 18.30 5.13 -4.28
CA PHE A 222 17.72 5.84 -3.14
C PHE A 222 16.33 5.30 -2.69
N GLN A 223 15.75 4.36 -3.43
CA GLN A 223 14.60 3.62 -2.94
C GLN A 223 14.97 2.57 -1.87
N PHE A 224 16.23 2.13 -1.78
CA PHE A 224 16.66 1.14 -0.80
C PHE A 224 16.54 1.64 0.65
N PRO A 225 17.04 2.83 1.02
CA PRO A 225 16.83 3.36 2.36
C PRO A 225 15.34 3.53 2.70
N LEU A 226 14.53 4.03 1.76
CA LEU A 226 13.08 4.15 1.93
C LEU A 226 12.44 2.79 2.19
N GLY A 227 12.76 1.77 1.36
CA GLY A 227 12.27 0.40 1.53
C GLY A 227 12.75 -0.23 2.83
N GLY A 228 14.01 0.01 3.23
CA GLY A 228 14.60 -0.48 4.47
C GLY A 228 13.90 0.06 5.71
N ILE A 229 13.67 1.37 5.77
CA ILE A 229 12.90 2.03 6.83
C ILE A 229 11.49 1.45 6.88
N CYS A 230 10.82 1.36 5.73
CA CYS A 230 9.48 0.80 5.62
C CYS A 230 9.43 -0.64 6.20
N LEU A 231 10.31 -1.52 5.77
CA LEU A 231 10.41 -2.92 6.21
C LEU A 231 10.62 -3.03 7.72
N ILE A 232 11.64 -2.36 8.24
CA ILE A 232 12.03 -2.45 9.66
C ILE A 232 10.90 -1.93 10.56
N PHE A 233 10.36 -0.76 10.23
CA PHE A 233 9.35 -0.13 11.10
C PHE A 233 7.96 -0.76 10.98
N ILE A 234 7.60 -1.38 9.86
CA ILE A 234 6.37 -2.20 9.77
C ILE A 234 6.49 -3.39 10.73
N LEU A 235 7.60 -4.12 10.72
CA LEU A 235 7.80 -5.27 11.58
C LEU A 235 7.88 -4.87 13.06
N LEU A 236 8.59 -3.79 13.36
CA LEU A 236 8.73 -3.27 14.73
C LEU A 236 7.38 -2.83 15.31
N THR A 237 6.62 -2.03 14.56
CA THR A 237 5.30 -1.56 15.04
C THR A 237 4.29 -2.68 15.16
N GLY A 238 4.32 -3.67 14.26
CA GLY A 238 3.51 -4.87 14.36
C GLY A 238 3.84 -5.73 15.57
N TYR A 239 5.14 -5.89 15.87
CA TYR A 239 5.59 -6.59 17.06
C TYR A 239 5.15 -5.86 18.34
N LEU A 240 5.40 -4.55 18.45
CA LEU A 240 4.97 -3.74 19.59
C LEU A 240 3.46 -3.76 19.78
N ALA A 241 2.70 -3.61 18.69
CA ALA A 241 1.24 -3.64 18.72
C ALA A 241 0.64 -5.01 19.13
N SER A 242 1.41 -6.09 18.99
CA SER A 242 1.02 -7.42 19.46
C SER A 242 1.37 -7.70 20.93
N ARG A 243 2.40 -7.00 21.46
CA ARG A 243 2.89 -7.21 22.83
C ARG A 243 2.27 -6.26 23.82
N ILE A 244 2.01 -5.02 23.43
CA ILE A 244 1.51 -3.98 24.33
C ILE A 244 0.05 -3.69 23.96
N PRO A 245 -0.91 -3.92 24.88
CA PRO A 245 -2.31 -3.62 24.61
C PRO A 245 -2.52 -2.10 24.44
N ASN A 246 -3.48 -1.75 23.58
CA ASN A 246 -3.93 -0.37 23.32
C ASN A 246 -2.86 0.63 22.80
N ILE A 247 -1.67 0.16 22.38
CA ILE A 247 -0.60 1.06 21.89
C ILE A 247 -0.74 1.47 20.42
N ARG A 248 -1.63 0.81 19.66
CA ARG A 248 -1.73 0.98 18.18
C ARG A 248 -1.92 2.43 17.76
N ILE A 249 -2.76 3.17 18.47
CA ILE A 249 -3.07 4.58 18.19
C ILE A 249 -1.85 5.46 18.45
N ILE A 250 -1.17 5.25 19.58
CA ILE A 250 0.04 5.98 19.94
C ILE A 250 1.15 5.73 18.89
N LEU A 251 1.36 4.47 18.51
CA LEU A 251 2.33 4.12 17.47
C LEU A 251 2.00 4.77 16.13
N LEU A 252 0.71 4.82 15.75
CA LEU A 252 0.27 5.48 14.53
C LEU A 252 0.64 6.96 14.54
N ILE A 253 0.31 7.66 15.62
CA ILE A 253 0.63 9.10 15.78
C ILE A 253 2.14 9.31 15.71
N ILE A 254 2.93 8.51 16.45
CA ILE A 254 4.40 8.61 16.46
C ILE A 254 4.97 8.41 15.05
N CYS A 255 4.46 7.43 14.28
CA CYS A 255 4.92 7.17 12.92
C CYS A 255 4.49 8.24 11.90
N CYS A 256 3.46 9.03 12.17
CA CYS A 256 3.06 10.13 11.30
C CYS A 256 4.06 11.31 11.32
N PHE A 257 4.68 11.60 12.47
CA PHE A 257 5.60 12.72 12.59
C PHE A 257 6.84 12.63 11.67
N PRO A 258 7.55 11.48 11.58
CA PRO A 258 8.66 11.34 10.64
C PRO A 258 8.25 11.55 9.18
N VAL A 259 7.07 11.10 8.77
CA VAL A 259 6.57 11.29 7.39
C VAL A 259 6.37 12.78 7.11
N ILE A 260 5.72 13.51 8.02
CA ILE A 260 5.53 14.96 7.88
C ILE A 260 6.88 15.68 7.86
N ALA A 261 7.80 15.30 8.77
CA ALA A 261 9.15 15.87 8.82
C ALA A 261 9.92 15.60 7.52
N GLY A 262 9.86 14.39 6.97
CA GLY A 262 10.49 14.03 5.70
C GLY A 262 9.99 14.90 4.55
N MET A 263 8.68 15.08 4.43
CA MET A 263 8.08 15.96 3.42
C MET A 263 8.49 17.42 3.60
N ALA A 264 8.53 17.92 4.84
CA ALA A 264 8.95 19.28 5.15
C ALA A 264 10.45 19.53 4.84
N ILE A 265 11.30 18.52 5.13
CA ILE A 265 12.73 18.57 4.78
C ILE A 265 12.89 18.69 3.26
N ILE A 266 12.19 17.87 2.47
CA ILE A 266 12.28 17.96 1.01
C ILE A 266 11.82 19.33 0.53
N TRP A 267 10.67 19.82 1.02
CA TRP A 267 10.10 21.08 0.59
C TRP A 267 10.99 22.28 0.90
N LYS A 268 11.60 22.32 2.08
CA LYS A 268 12.38 23.47 2.57
C LYS A 268 13.88 23.39 2.25
N SER A 269 14.37 22.21 1.84
CA SER A 269 15.78 22.07 1.49
C SER A 269 16.11 22.75 0.14
N THR A 270 17.36 23.15 0.01
CA THR A 270 17.89 23.62 -1.27
C THR A 270 18.12 22.43 -2.20
N TRP A 271 17.58 22.47 -3.41
CA TRP A 271 17.77 21.42 -4.42
C TRP A 271 19.03 21.74 -5.27
N SER A 272 20.16 21.93 -4.61
CA SER A 272 21.44 22.05 -5.27
C SER A 272 21.87 20.69 -5.85
N HIS A 273 22.83 20.74 -6.77
CA HIS A 273 23.35 19.50 -7.37
C HIS A 273 23.85 18.52 -6.29
N ARG A 274 23.28 17.30 -6.26
CA ARG A 274 23.55 16.22 -5.29
C ARG A 274 23.31 16.62 -3.83
N ALA A 275 22.26 17.35 -3.56
CA ALA A 275 21.88 17.71 -2.21
C ALA A 275 21.49 16.46 -1.38
N ALA A 276 22.10 16.28 -0.21
CA ALA A 276 21.82 15.15 0.68
C ALA A 276 20.50 15.32 1.47
N ALA A 277 20.17 16.54 1.87
CA ALA A 277 19.00 16.82 2.70
C ALA A 277 17.67 16.31 2.10
N PRO A 278 17.31 16.59 0.82
CA PRO A 278 16.07 16.09 0.25
C PRO A 278 16.07 14.56 0.10
N VAL A 279 17.23 13.92 -0.07
CA VAL A 279 17.34 12.44 -0.12
C VAL A 279 17.09 11.81 1.24
N VAL A 280 17.60 12.42 2.31
CA VAL A 280 17.31 12.01 3.70
C VAL A 280 15.83 12.16 3.97
N GLY A 281 15.22 13.29 3.62
CA GLY A 281 13.78 13.50 3.72
C GLY A 281 12.99 12.44 2.96
N TYR A 282 13.40 12.10 1.74
CA TYR A 282 12.78 11.06 0.92
C TYR A 282 12.84 9.68 1.61
N SER A 283 13.98 9.34 2.20
CA SER A 283 14.15 8.07 2.90
C SER A 283 13.26 7.97 4.14
N ILE A 284 13.14 9.08 4.92
CA ILE A 284 12.29 9.14 6.12
C ILE A 284 10.80 8.97 5.78
N ILE A 285 10.35 9.37 4.59
CA ILE A 285 8.96 9.12 4.16
C ILE A 285 8.61 7.62 4.21
N GLY A 286 9.59 6.71 4.19
CA GLY A 286 9.39 5.26 4.39
C GLY A 286 8.59 4.90 5.64
N PHE A 287 8.50 5.78 6.64
CA PHE A 287 7.61 5.63 7.79
C PHE A 287 6.10 5.60 7.44
N PHE A 288 5.71 5.90 6.19
CA PHE A 288 4.32 5.73 5.76
C PHE A 288 3.85 4.26 5.83
N GLY A 289 4.77 3.31 5.62
CA GLY A 289 4.46 1.88 5.66
C GLY A 289 3.85 1.42 7.00
N PRO A 290 4.53 1.63 8.13
CA PRO A 290 3.96 1.30 9.45
C PRO A 290 2.63 2.02 9.73
N VAL A 291 2.44 3.25 9.29
CA VAL A 291 1.15 3.97 9.45
C VAL A 291 0.03 3.21 8.75
N VAL A 292 0.22 2.78 7.50
CA VAL A 292 -0.75 1.99 6.75
C VAL A 292 -1.06 0.66 7.46
N GLY A 293 -0.04 -0.07 7.90
CA GLY A 293 -0.22 -1.34 8.63
C GLY A 293 -1.03 -1.18 9.92
N LEU A 294 -0.80 -0.09 10.65
CA LEU A 294 -1.53 0.24 11.88
C LEU A 294 -2.98 0.65 11.57
N ILE A 295 -3.25 1.44 10.52
CA ILE A 295 -4.61 1.81 10.10
C ILE A 295 -5.42 0.55 9.79
N ILE A 296 -4.86 -0.39 9.01
CA ILE A 296 -5.51 -1.66 8.70
C ILE A 296 -5.81 -2.44 9.98
N SER A 297 -4.82 -2.54 10.87
CA SER A 297 -4.96 -3.26 12.15
C SER A 297 -6.04 -2.64 13.04
N ILE A 298 -6.10 -1.31 13.15
CA ILE A 298 -7.13 -0.58 13.90
C ILE A 298 -8.50 -0.80 13.26
N GLY A 299 -8.61 -0.60 11.95
CA GLY A 299 -9.89 -0.77 11.24
C GLY A 299 -10.47 -2.17 11.40
N MET A 300 -9.67 -3.21 11.17
CA MET A 300 -10.13 -4.60 11.26
C MET A 300 -10.42 -5.08 12.69
N ALA A 301 -9.73 -4.53 13.70
CA ALA A 301 -9.93 -4.90 15.10
C ALA A 301 -11.20 -4.26 15.72
N ASN A 302 -11.60 -3.08 15.24
CA ASN A 302 -12.73 -2.33 15.82
C ASN A 302 -14.09 -2.64 15.19
N VAL A 303 -14.15 -3.64 14.32
CA VAL A 303 -15.39 -4.04 13.62
C VAL A 303 -15.72 -5.49 13.95
N ALA A 304 -16.96 -5.74 14.39
CA ALA A 304 -17.49 -7.06 14.64
C ALA A 304 -18.45 -7.52 13.53
N GLY A 305 -18.52 -8.83 13.30
CA GLY A 305 -19.36 -9.44 12.26
C GLY A 305 -18.65 -9.62 10.92
N ALA A 306 -18.85 -10.78 10.28
CA ALA A 306 -18.13 -11.17 9.06
C ALA A 306 -18.43 -10.22 7.89
N THR A 307 -19.69 -9.86 7.67
CA THR A 307 -20.10 -8.94 6.59
C THR A 307 -19.60 -7.52 6.86
N LYS A 308 -19.67 -7.04 8.10
CA LYS A 308 -19.19 -5.72 8.48
C LYS A 308 -17.66 -5.60 8.32
N LYS A 309 -16.90 -6.66 8.68
CA LYS A 309 -15.44 -6.73 8.42
C LYS A 309 -15.12 -6.68 6.92
N SER A 310 -15.89 -7.37 6.09
CA SER A 310 -15.73 -7.30 4.63
C SER A 310 -16.02 -5.90 4.09
N CYS A 311 -17.03 -5.21 4.62
CA CYS A 311 -17.30 -3.81 4.26
C CYS A 311 -16.16 -2.87 4.68
N MET A 312 -15.60 -3.05 5.88
CA MET A 312 -14.44 -2.30 6.34
C MET A 312 -13.22 -2.54 5.43
N ALA A 313 -12.92 -3.79 5.10
CA ALA A 313 -11.83 -4.12 4.18
C ALA A 313 -12.03 -3.48 2.80
N ALA A 314 -13.26 -3.50 2.28
CA ALA A 314 -13.60 -2.84 1.03
C ALA A 314 -13.44 -1.31 1.11
N ALA A 315 -13.89 -0.68 2.20
CA ALA A 315 -13.71 0.76 2.42
C ALA A 315 -12.23 1.16 2.49
N ILE A 316 -11.41 0.38 3.19
CA ILE A 316 -9.95 0.54 3.24
C ILE A 316 -9.35 0.47 1.84
N PHE A 317 -9.79 -0.49 1.02
CA PHE A 317 -9.27 -0.67 -0.33
C PHE A 317 -9.74 0.43 -1.30
N VAL A 318 -10.99 0.88 -1.20
CA VAL A 318 -11.47 2.05 -1.95
C VAL A 318 -10.62 3.28 -1.61
N ALA A 319 -10.38 3.52 -0.33
CA ALA A 319 -9.56 4.64 0.12
C ALA A 319 -8.09 4.52 -0.35
N TYR A 320 -7.54 3.30 -0.37
CA TYR A 320 -6.25 2.98 -0.99
C TYR A 320 -6.20 3.43 -2.46
N CYS A 321 -7.20 3.06 -3.25
CA CYS A 321 -7.25 3.45 -4.66
C CYS A 321 -7.39 4.96 -4.82
N VAL A 322 -8.28 5.60 -4.05
CA VAL A 322 -8.48 7.06 -4.08
C VAL A 322 -7.18 7.79 -3.77
N GLY A 323 -6.45 7.40 -2.72
CA GLY A 323 -5.15 8.00 -2.39
C GLY A 323 -4.14 7.88 -3.53
N ASN A 324 -4.01 6.70 -4.12
CA ASN A 324 -3.09 6.47 -5.23
C ASN A 324 -3.52 7.14 -6.55
N ILE A 325 -4.78 7.49 -6.71
CA ILE A 325 -5.27 8.32 -7.84
C ILE A 325 -4.91 9.79 -7.59
N VAL A 326 -5.17 10.29 -6.38
CA VAL A 326 -4.97 11.71 -6.03
C VAL A 326 -3.48 12.07 -5.97
N GLY A 327 -2.64 11.21 -5.38
CA GLY A 327 -1.21 11.46 -5.18
C GLY A 327 -0.48 11.92 -6.44
N PRO A 328 -0.50 11.15 -7.53
CA PRO A 328 0.14 11.54 -8.81
C PRO A 328 -0.39 12.82 -9.43
N GLN A 329 -1.65 13.19 -9.19
CA GLN A 329 -2.26 14.40 -9.75
C GLN A 329 -1.77 15.68 -9.06
N LEU A 330 -1.20 15.58 -7.86
CA LEU A 330 -0.58 16.70 -7.16
C LEU A 330 0.77 17.11 -7.78
N ILE A 331 1.38 16.24 -8.62
CA ILE A 331 2.68 16.49 -9.25
C ILE A 331 2.46 17.30 -10.52
N LYS A 332 2.60 18.62 -10.41
CA LYS A 332 2.46 19.53 -11.53
C LYS A 332 3.82 19.84 -12.13
N SER A 333 4.08 19.42 -13.36
CA SER A 333 5.35 19.65 -14.07
C SER A 333 5.70 21.15 -14.20
N GLN A 334 4.69 22.01 -14.22
CA GLN A 334 4.85 23.47 -14.33
C GLN A 334 5.53 24.11 -13.11
N THR A 335 5.40 23.48 -11.91
CA THR A 335 5.97 24.00 -10.66
C THR A 335 7.27 23.33 -10.26
N LYS A 336 7.87 22.56 -11.18
CA LYS A 336 9.18 21.90 -10.99
C LYS A 336 10.25 22.87 -10.51
N ASN A 337 10.34 24.05 -11.12
CA ASN A 337 11.35 25.09 -10.79
C ASN A 337 11.15 25.69 -9.39
N ARG A 338 9.97 25.52 -8.78
CA ARG A 338 9.63 25.97 -7.42
C ARG A 338 9.60 24.81 -6.43
N HIS A 339 10.20 23.66 -6.77
CA HIS A 339 10.27 22.45 -5.92
C HIS A 339 8.90 21.83 -5.57
N TYR A 340 7.91 21.90 -6.49
CA TYR A 340 6.57 21.32 -6.34
C TYR A 340 5.86 21.74 -5.03
N PRO A 341 5.67 23.03 -4.74
CA PRO A 341 5.11 23.48 -3.47
C PRO A 341 3.69 22.92 -3.21
N GLU A 342 2.86 22.83 -4.26
CA GLU A 342 1.51 22.28 -4.15
C GLU A 342 1.51 20.81 -3.74
N LEU A 343 2.48 20.04 -4.23
CA LEU A 343 2.65 18.63 -3.85
C LEU A 343 2.93 18.52 -2.35
N TRP A 344 4.02 19.16 -1.89
CA TRP A 344 4.46 18.98 -0.50
C TRP A 344 3.48 19.59 0.50
N LEU A 345 2.97 20.78 0.21
CA LEU A 345 1.97 21.42 1.07
C LEU A 345 0.69 20.58 1.14
N GLY A 346 0.19 20.12 -0.01
CA GLY A 346 -1.00 19.28 -0.07
C GLY A 346 -0.81 17.97 0.69
N LEU A 347 0.33 17.30 0.52
CA LEU A 347 0.64 16.06 1.24
C LEU A 347 0.77 16.28 2.75
N ILE A 348 1.46 17.34 3.18
CA ILE A 348 1.64 17.66 4.60
C ILE A 348 0.29 17.94 5.26
N ILE A 349 -0.53 18.81 4.67
CA ILE A 349 -1.85 19.15 5.20
C ILE A 349 -2.69 17.88 5.28
N TRP A 350 -2.80 17.13 4.17
CA TRP A 350 -3.62 15.92 4.11
C TRP A 350 -3.16 14.85 5.11
N TYR A 351 -1.85 14.69 5.26
CA TYR A 351 -1.29 13.71 6.19
C TYR A 351 -1.42 14.13 7.66
N ALA A 352 -1.37 15.43 7.96
CA ALA A 352 -1.56 15.97 9.30
C ALA A 352 -2.98 15.74 9.84
N PHE A 353 -3.96 15.53 8.98
CA PHE A 353 -5.29 15.11 9.40
C PHE A 353 -5.33 13.68 9.98
N SER A 354 -4.41 12.80 9.61
CA SER A 354 -4.38 11.42 10.11
C SER A 354 -4.29 11.32 11.64
N PRO A 355 -3.37 11.99 12.35
CA PRO A 355 -3.33 12.01 13.81
C PRO A 355 -4.58 12.61 14.45
N LEU A 356 -5.16 13.68 13.85
CA LEU A 356 -6.40 14.30 14.33
C LEU A 356 -7.60 13.35 14.23
N ILE A 357 -7.74 12.69 13.09
CA ILE A 357 -8.78 11.68 12.88
C ILE A 357 -8.59 10.51 13.85
N THR A 358 -7.35 10.13 14.10
CA THR A 358 -7.04 9.04 15.04
C THR A 358 -7.48 9.40 16.46
N TYR A 359 -7.31 10.64 16.87
CA TYR A 359 -7.80 11.14 18.17
C TYR A 359 -9.34 11.09 18.27
N LEU A 360 -10.06 11.40 17.18
CA LEU A 360 -11.53 11.29 17.11
C LEU A 360 -12.03 9.84 17.09
N PHE A 361 -11.15 8.89 16.81
CA PHE A 361 -11.46 7.46 16.77
C PHE A 361 -11.52 6.84 18.18
N VAL A 362 -10.89 7.46 19.18
CA VAL A 362 -10.86 7.05 20.58
C VAL A 362 -12.12 7.47 21.29
#